data_1dd34dfc2267ac6d24c3196e50c308cf
#
_entry.id   1dd34dfc2267ac6d24c3196e50c308cf
#
_cell.length_a   1.000
_cell.length_b   1.000
_cell.length_c   1.000
_cell.angle_alpha   90.00
_cell.angle_beta   90.00
_cell.angle_gamma   90.00
#
_symmetry.space_group_name_H-M   'P 1'
#
loop_
_entity.id
_entity.type
_entity.pdbx_description
1 polymer ?
#
loop_
_entity_poly.entity_id
_entity_poly.type
_entity_poly.pdbx_seq_one_letter_code
_entity_poly.pdbx_strand_id
1 'polypeptide(L)' 'MNFYKLLDVETWEYVYMNPKYIVFYKRTEKGVLIDIGSKQFIVVQSDFEDMMRYEGVEPW' A
#
# COMPACT_ATOMS: atom_id res chain seq x y z
N MET A 1 -7.32 -10.95 -11.33
CA MET A 1 -6.68 -9.63 -11.11
C MET A 1 -7.24 -9.03 -9.82
N ASN A 2 -6.37 -8.72 -8.88
CA ASN A 2 -6.79 -8.26 -7.56
C ASN A 2 -6.37 -6.83 -7.32
N PHE A 3 -7.35 -5.96 -7.18
CA PHE A 3 -7.11 -4.59 -6.74
C PHE A 3 -7.61 -4.40 -5.32
N TYR A 4 -6.83 -3.71 -4.54
CA TYR A 4 -7.14 -3.42 -3.14
C TYR A 4 -7.30 -1.92 -2.97
N LYS A 5 -8.26 -1.55 -2.15
CA LYS A 5 -8.61 -0.17 -1.87
C LYS A 5 -7.82 0.30 -0.66
N LEU A 6 -6.87 1.19 -0.87
CA LEU A 6 -6.02 1.72 0.20
C LEU A 6 -6.24 3.22 0.31
N LEU A 7 -6.30 3.73 1.53
CA LEU A 7 -6.48 5.16 1.75
C LEU A 7 -5.12 5.87 1.72
N ASP A 8 -4.97 6.81 0.79
CA ASP A 8 -3.79 7.67 0.71
C ASP A 8 -3.89 8.74 1.81
N VAL A 9 -2.89 8.81 2.69
CA VAL A 9 -2.93 9.72 3.84
C VAL A 9 -2.59 11.16 3.47
N GLU A 10 -2.07 11.39 2.28
CA GLU A 10 -1.71 12.74 1.85
C GLU A 10 -2.85 13.44 1.14
N THR A 11 -3.67 12.71 0.42
CA THR A 11 -4.80 13.26 -0.34
C THR A 11 -6.14 12.94 0.26
N TRP A 12 -6.21 11.94 1.17
CA TRP A 12 -7.44 11.39 1.73
C TRP A 12 -8.36 10.80 0.66
N GLU A 13 -7.78 10.38 -0.45
CA GLU A 13 -8.47 9.66 -1.50
C GLU A 13 -8.03 8.20 -1.50
N TYR A 14 -8.88 7.33 -2.00
CA TYR A 14 -8.52 5.92 -2.12
C TYR A 14 -7.72 5.69 -3.39
N VAL A 15 -6.67 4.86 -3.27
CA VAL A 15 -5.97 4.33 -4.43
C VAL A 15 -6.31 2.85 -4.54
N TYR A 16 -6.46 2.37 -5.77
CA TYR A 16 -6.77 0.97 -6.05
C TYR A 16 -5.47 0.32 -6.50
N MET A 17 -4.89 -0.48 -5.62
CA MET A 17 -3.53 -1.00 -5.76
C MET A 17 -3.55 -2.48 -6.12
N ASN A 18 -2.76 -2.84 -7.13
CA ASN A 18 -2.44 -4.24 -7.39
C ASN A 18 -1.07 -4.50 -6.75
N PRO A 19 -0.98 -5.34 -5.71
CA PRO A 19 0.28 -5.54 -5.00
C PRO A 19 1.39 -6.11 -5.87
N LYS A 20 1.04 -6.69 -7.00
CA LYS A 20 2.00 -7.22 -7.96
C LYS A 20 2.95 -6.16 -8.52
N TYR A 21 2.53 -4.89 -8.50
CA TYR A 21 3.34 -3.79 -9.04
C TYR A 21 4.17 -3.08 -7.99
N ILE A 22 4.15 -3.54 -6.74
CA ILE A 22 4.94 -2.93 -5.69
C ILE A 22 6.41 -3.30 -5.87
N VAL A 23 7.25 -2.27 -6.01
CA VAL A 23 8.69 -2.44 -6.13
C VAL A 23 9.33 -2.53 -4.74
N PHE A 24 8.97 -1.62 -3.84
CA PHE A 24 9.37 -1.70 -2.45
C PHE A 24 8.37 -0.93 -1.58
N TYR A 25 8.45 -1.15 -0.29
CA TYR A 25 7.65 -0.41 0.68
C TYR A 25 8.43 -0.26 1.98
N LYS A 26 8.07 0.74 2.76
CA LYS A 26 8.65 0.91 4.10
C LYS A 26 7.65 1.64 5.00
N ARG A 27 7.78 1.40 6.29
CA ARG A 27 6.97 2.13 7.27
C ARG A 27 7.50 3.54 7.44
N THR A 28 6.58 4.48 7.63
CA THR A 28 6.89 5.87 7.97
C THR A 28 6.01 6.30 9.13
N GLU A 29 6.26 7.49 9.65
CA GLU A 29 5.42 8.04 10.72
C GLU A 29 3.98 8.27 10.27
N LYS A 30 3.77 8.53 8.99
CA LYS A 30 2.44 8.82 8.44
C LYS A 30 1.68 7.58 8.02
N GLY A 31 2.39 6.52 7.71
CA GLY A 31 1.80 5.29 7.17
C GLY A 31 2.85 4.47 6.45
N VAL A 32 2.44 3.74 5.43
CA VAL A 32 3.36 2.91 4.64
C VAL A 32 3.61 3.58 3.30
N LEU A 33 4.88 3.86 3.01
CA LEU A 33 5.29 4.33 1.70
C LEU A 33 5.35 3.13 0.76
N ILE A 34 4.66 3.25 -0.37
CA ILE A 34 4.66 2.23 -1.43
C ILE A 34 5.23 2.85 -2.69
N ASP A 35 6.19 2.15 -3.30
CA ASP A 35 6.78 2.56 -4.57
C ASP A 35 6.34 1.57 -5.64
N ILE A 36 5.74 2.06 -6.73
CA ILE A 36 5.31 1.23 -7.86
C ILE A 36 6.18 1.43 -9.09
N GLY A 37 7.35 2.05 -8.92
CA GLY A 37 8.30 2.30 -10.00
C GLY A 37 8.15 3.68 -10.61
N SER A 38 6.93 4.08 -10.96
CA SER A 38 6.65 5.38 -11.60
C SER A 38 6.25 6.46 -10.60
N LYS A 39 5.74 6.06 -9.43
CA LYS A 39 5.34 7.02 -8.38
C LYS A 39 5.26 6.33 -7.03
N GLN A 40 5.11 7.15 -6.01
CA GLN A 40 5.04 6.68 -4.63
C GLN A 40 3.75 7.18 -3.98
N PHE A 41 3.26 6.38 -3.02
CA PHE A 41 2.08 6.70 -2.22
C PHE A 41 2.40 6.45 -0.77
N ILE A 42 1.75 7.18 0.13
CA ILE A 42 1.77 6.85 1.55
C ILE A 42 0.34 6.52 1.93
N VAL A 43 0.11 5.30 2.37
CA VAL A 43 -1.23 4.78 2.67
C VAL A 43 -1.36 4.42 4.14
N VAL A 44 -2.60 4.31 4.61
CA VAL A 44 -2.90 3.87 5.98
C VAL A 44 -2.26 2.50 6.20
N GLN A 45 -1.52 2.36 7.30
CA GLN A 45 -0.78 1.12 7.59
C GLN A 45 -1.68 -0.10 7.68
N SER A 46 -2.83 0.01 8.36
CA SER A 46 -3.74 -1.12 8.50
C SER A 46 -4.27 -1.59 7.15
N ASP A 47 -4.56 -0.66 6.23
CA ASP A 47 -5.01 -1.03 4.88
C ASP A 47 -3.94 -1.82 4.14
N PHE A 48 -2.69 -1.37 4.25
CA PHE A 48 -1.57 -2.06 3.62
C PHE A 48 -1.37 -3.44 4.21
N GLU A 49 -1.39 -3.55 5.53
CA GLU A 49 -1.20 -4.84 6.20
C GLU A 49 -2.29 -5.82 5.82
N ASP A 50 -3.54 -5.37 5.78
CA ASP A 50 -4.66 -6.22 5.38
C ASP A 50 -4.49 -6.73 3.95
N MET A 51 -4.07 -5.86 3.05
CA MET A 51 -3.81 -6.25 1.66
C MET A 51 -2.74 -7.34 1.58
N MET A 52 -1.63 -7.14 2.27
CA MET A 52 -0.52 -8.08 2.21
C MET A 52 -0.90 -9.44 2.81
N ARG A 53 -1.59 -9.42 3.96
CA ARG A 53 -2.02 -10.66 4.60
C ARG A 53 -3.04 -11.40 3.76
N TYR A 54 -3.91 -10.68 3.08
CA TYR A 54 -4.87 -11.28 2.17
C TYR A 54 -4.16 -11.99 1.02
N GLU A 55 -3.01 -11.49 0.60
CA GLU A 55 -2.17 -12.10 -0.42
C GLU A 55 -1.27 -13.20 0.14
N GLY A 56 -1.38 -13.49 1.43
CA GLY A 56 -0.58 -14.53 2.07
C GLY A 56 0.83 -14.09 2.45
N VAL A 57 1.07 -12.80 2.54
CA VAL A 57 2.38 -12.24 2.87
C VAL A 57 2.31 -11.54 4.21
N GLU A 58 3.24 -11.88 5.11
CA GLU A 58 3.41 -11.14 6.35
C GLU A 58 4.30 -9.93 6.05
N PRO A 59 3.80 -8.69 6.17
CA PRO A 59 4.51 -7.51 5.68
C PRO A 59 5.76 -7.15 6.48
N TRP A 60 5.79 -7.53 7.77
CA TRP A 60 6.90 -7.14 8.66
C TRP A 60 7.62 -8.30 9.33
#